data_a44405f787763175c9e4771641759b83
#
_entry.id   a44405f787763175c9e4771641759b83
#
_cell.length_a   1.000
_cell.length_b   1.000
_cell.length_c   1.000
_cell.angle_alpha   90.00
_cell.angle_beta   90.00
_cell.angle_gamma   90.00
#
_symmetry.space_group_name_H-M   'P 1'
#
loop_
_entity.id
_entity.type
_entity.pdbx_description
1 polymer ?
#
loop_
_entity_poly.entity_id
_entity_poly.type
_entity_poly.pdbx_seq_one_letter_code
_entity_poly.pdbx_strand_id
1 'polypeptide(L)'
;MSKPEYFRLSSDQVALYVYVAGAPRALLNMPTRVDIEEEIDEEKILEALRLTVTRLPFCRIRLHEYEPDNFLQYYCDDEPEGIELVDMSDKTDADVDEYLLEKAREPFPNDYNDVQLYDAKLIRGPEGKHTVFFNGYHMIMDSVGLITVITYFDKVYSALIHGAELPVPVIGPEKHIEKSWKYKESSRAQADIDWWRAQFDTQPVFSSMNPKPSPEYVEGTTYGLPLRFDQFLCSSLVIKIPAETVSKINDAALKNNMSAQVYYALALRTWLYKMSGSEDICFDTTASRRSALFERDCGMTIAHQLVWRSVIPGTLSFAEALRKLDISQKDMYRHTGVELKDFLNYTNERYGFPEDAIFRSLVFTYQPYFTTEGVELKFKANHVNTGYAFQPLYLNLMPHDGSGDLYADYLYSHSYLDGENLKRFHEFMMKFILAGIENPEKTVDGLVAECM
;
A
#
# COMPACT_ATOMS: atom_id res chain seq x y z
N MET A 1 16.34 20.35 -28.98
CA MET A 1 16.23 19.88 -27.59
C MET A 1 17.58 19.36 -27.15
N SER A 2 18.09 19.74 -25.97
CA SER A 2 19.29 19.12 -25.37
C SER A 2 19.00 17.64 -25.12
N LYS A 3 20.00 16.76 -25.21
CA LYS A 3 19.83 15.37 -24.79
C LYS A 3 19.47 15.35 -23.29
N PRO A 4 18.54 14.48 -22.86
CA PRO A 4 18.21 14.35 -21.44
C PRO A 4 19.44 13.90 -20.65
N GLU A 5 19.56 14.39 -19.41
CA GLU A 5 20.56 13.90 -18.47
C GLU A 5 20.00 12.67 -17.78
N TYR A 6 20.58 11.51 -18.11
CA TYR A 6 20.16 10.23 -17.55
C TYR A 6 20.81 9.98 -16.19
N PHE A 7 20.04 9.41 -15.25
CA PHE A 7 20.54 8.94 -13.98
C PHE A 7 19.96 7.55 -13.65
N ARG A 8 20.61 6.83 -12.76
CA ARG A 8 20.20 5.46 -12.39
C ARG A 8 18.92 5.45 -11.60
N LEU A 9 18.19 4.33 -11.63
CA LEU A 9 17.10 4.05 -10.71
C LEU A 9 17.61 3.95 -9.27
N SER A 10 16.74 4.14 -8.28
CA SER A 10 17.04 3.75 -6.91
C SER A 10 17.10 2.22 -6.79
N SER A 11 17.75 1.72 -5.74
CA SER A 11 17.71 0.28 -5.49
C SER A 11 16.28 -0.22 -5.20
N ASP A 12 15.44 0.63 -4.64
CA ASP A 12 14.04 0.32 -4.34
C ASP A 12 13.20 0.16 -5.62
N GLN A 13 13.42 1.02 -6.62
CA GLN A 13 12.80 0.89 -7.94
C GLN A 13 13.24 -0.40 -8.64
N VAL A 14 14.55 -0.71 -8.60
CA VAL A 14 15.07 -1.95 -9.19
C VAL A 14 14.47 -3.18 -8.49
N ALA A 15 14.38 -3.16 -7.17
CA ALA A 15 13.77 -4.24 -6.40
C ALA A 15 12.30 -4.46 -6.76
N LEU A 16 11.54 -3.36 -6.90
CA LEU A 16 10.13 -3.43 -7.31
C LEU A 16 10.02 -3.99 -8.72
N TYR A 17 10.79 -3.48 -9.69
CA TYR A 17 10.77 -3.97 -11.06
C TYR A 17 11.01 -5.48 -11.14
N VAL A 18 12.07 -5.94 -10.46
CA VAL A 18 12.43 -7.36 -10.44
C VAL A 18 11.37 -8.21 -9.74
N TYR A 19 10.71 -7.68 -8.69
CA TYR A 19 9.66 -8.39 -7.96
C TYR A 19 8.39 -8.59 -8.80
N VAL A 20 8.07 -7.65 -9.69
CA VAL A 20 6.87 -7.70 -10.54
C VAL A 20 7.13 -8.23 -11.94
N ALA A 21 8.36 -8.64 -12.25
CA ALA A 21 8.71 -9.16 -13.56
C ALA A 21 7.75 -10.28 -13.99
N GLY A 22 7.12 -10.09 -15.16
CA GLY A 22 6.13 -11.03 -15.69
C GLY A 22 4.69 -10.85 -15.18
N ALA A 23 4.42 -9.91 -14.24
CA ALA A 23 3.07 -9.61 -13.77
C ALA A 23 2.25 -8.80 -14.81
N PRO A 24 0.90 -8.80 -14.73
CA PRO A 24 0.08 -7.88 -15.50
C PRO A 24 0.55 -6.43 -15.32
N ARG A 25 0.73 -5.70 -16.42
CA ARG A 25 1.29 -4.33 -16.38
C ARG A 25 0.49 -3.37 -15.49
N ALA A 26 -0.84 -3.48 -15.53
CA ALA A 26 -1.73 -2.65 -14.70
C ALA A 26 -1.62 -2.92 -13.19
N LEU A 27 -0.88 -3.96 -12.78
CA LEU A 27 -0.67 -4.27 -11.36
C LEU A 27 0.09 -3.18 -10.62
N LEU A 28 0.95 -2.43 -11.31
CA LEU A 28 1.67 -1.29 -10.77
C LEU A 28 0.95 0.05 -10.95
N ASN A 29 -0.26 0.06 -11.47
CA ASN A 29 -1.08 1.26 -11.48
C ASN A 29 -1.54 1.58 -10.05
N MET A 30 -1.51 2.86 -9.72
CA MET A 30 -1.95 3.40 -8.43
C MET A 30 -3.09 4.40 -8.64
N PRO A 31 -4.24 3.94 -9.15
CA PRO A 31 -5.36 4.82 -9.46
C PRO A 31 -6.08 5.25 -8.19
N THR A 32 -6.37 6.53 -8.13
CA THR A 32 -7.13 7.16 -7.05
C THR A 32 -8.21 8.05 -7.63
N ARG A 33 -9.39 8.00 -7.04
CA ARG A 33 -10.44 8.98 -7.24
C ARG A 33 -10.49 9.93 -6.07
N VAL A 34 -10.69 11.22 -6.35
CA VAL A 34 -10.88 12.28 -5.38
C VAL A 34 -12.23 12.92 -5.68
N ASP A 35 -13.26 12.53 -4.92
CA ASP A 35 -14.61 13.04 -5.06
C ASP A 35 -14.74 14.37 -4.33
N ILE A 36 -14.96 15.45 -5.06
CA ILE A 36 -15.04 16.81 -4.51
C ILE A 36 -16.48 17.07 -4.04
N GLU A 37 -16.61 17.55 -2.79
CA GLU A 37 -17.89 17.72 -2.10
C GLU A 37 -18.37 19.21 -2.09
N GLU A 38 -17.80 20.05 -2.94
CA GLU A 38 -18.16 21.47 -3.04
C GLU A 38 -18.10 21.98 -4.49
N GLU A 39 -18.64 23.19 -4.71
CA GLU A 39 -18.54 23.84 -6.03
C GLU A 39 -17.10 24.23 -6.34
N ILE A 40 -16.68 24.03 -7.58
CA ILE A 40 -15.31 24.29 -8.05
C ILE A 40 -15.28 25.14 -9.32
N ASP A 41 -14.13 25.75 -9.55
CA ASP A 41 -13.75 26.34 -10.83
C ASP A 41 -12.98 25.27 -11.64
N GLU A 42 -13.65 24.68 -12.65
CA GLU A 42 -13.09 23.58 -13.45
C GLU A 42 -11.82 23.98 -14.20
N GLU A 43 -11.73 25.22 -14.71
CA GLU A 43 -10.53 25.70 -15.42
C GLU A 43 -9.34 25.75 -14.45
N LYS A 44 -9.56 26.26 -13.24
CA LYS A 44 -8.52 26.28 -12.20
C LYS A 44 -8.16 24.92 -11.67
N ILE A 45 -9.10 23.97 -11.59
CA ILE A 45 -8.78 22.57 -11.25
C ILE A 45 -7.84 21.96 -12.30
N LEU A 46 -8.14 22.13 -13.60
CA LEU A 46 -7.29 21.64 -14.68
C LEU A 46 -5.91 22.31 -14.67
N GLU A 47 -5.85 23.62 -14.42
CA GLU A 47 -4.60 24.34 -14.26
C GLU A 47 -3.83 23.84 -13.04
N ALA A 48 -4.49 23.62 -11.90
CA ALA A 48 -3.89 23.08 -10.70
C ALA A 48 -3.30 21.68 -10.93
N LEU A 49 -4.01 20.81 -11.66
CA LEU A 49 -3.48 19.48 -12.03
C LEU A 49 -2.21 19.60 -12.86
N ARG A 50 -2.19 20.45 -13.92
CA ARG A 50 -0.99 20.68 -14.75
C ARG A 50 0.17 21.21 -13.95
N LEU A 51 -0.07 22.23 -13.13
CA LEU A 51 0.95 22.80 -12.26
C LEU A 51 1.47 21.79 -11.22
N THR A 52 0.61 20.94 -10.69
CA THR A 52 1.01 19.90 -9.73
C THR A 52 2.01 18.95 -10.36
N VAL A 53 1.66 18.31 -11.47
CA VAL A 53 2.53 17.28 -12.08
C VAL A 53 3.81 17.85 -12.66
N THR A 54 3.81 19.09 -13.12
CA THR A 54 5.03 19.76 -13.62
C THR A 54 5.96 20.23 -12.51
N ARG A 55 5.45 20.47 -11.31
CA ARG A 55 6.22 20.94 -10.15
C ARG A 55 6.68 19.83 -9.21
N LEU A 56 6.08 18.63 -9.31
CA LEU A 56 6.50 17.47 -8.52
C LEU A 56 7.57 16.67 -9.29
N PRO A 57 8.83 16.63 -8.80
CA PRO A 57 9.94 16.02 -9.54
C PRO A 57 9.68 14.57 -9.94
N PHE A 58 9.08 13.76 -9.07
CA PHE A 58 8.81 12.36 -9.36
C PHE A 58 7.75 12.16 -10.46
N CYS A 59 6.80 13.07 -10.66
CA CYS A 59 5.86 13.02 -11.80
C CYS A 59 6.55 13.32 -13.14
N ARG A 60 7.66 14.06 -13.12
CA ARG A 60 8.43 14.38 -14.32
C ARG A 60 9.38 13.28 -14.76
N ILE A 61 9.55 12.22 -13.96
CA ILE A 61 10.42 11.09 -14.28
C ILE A 61 9.85 10.33 -15.48
N ARG A 62 10.76 9.99 -16.40
CA ARG A 62 10.56 9.02 -17.48
C ARG A 62 11.59 7.91 -17.32
N LEU A 63 11.18 6.68 -17.62
CA LEU A 63 12.09 5.54 -17.65
C LEU A 63 12.62 5.37 -19.08
N HIS A 64 13.89 5.06 -19.22
CA HIS A 64 14.55 4.80 -20.50
C HIS A 64 15.22 3.44 -20.45
N GLU A 65 14.72 2.52 -21.24
CA GLU A 65 15.32 1.20 -21.40
C GLU A 65 16.47 1.29 -22.40
N TYR A 66 17.71 1.14 -21.94
CA TYR A 66 18.91 1.20 -22.80
C TYR A 66 19.41 -0.19 -23.20
N GLU A 67 19.02 -1.23 -22.47
CA GLU A 67 19.22 -2.65 -22.76
C GLU A 67 18.02 -3.41 -22.20
N PRO A 68 17.69 -4.62 -22.69
CA PRO A 68 16.56 -5.39 -22.16
C PRO A 68 16.58 -5.50 -20.63
N ASP A 69 15.48 -5.10 -19.98
CA ASP A 69 15.30 -5.09 -18.53
C ASP A 69 16.26 -4.15 -17.75
N ASN A 70 17.01 -3.28 -18.43
CA ASN A 70 17.91 -2.31 -17.83
C ASN A 70 17.46 -0.88 -18.12
N PHE A 71 17.13 -0.16 -17.05
CA PHE A 71 16.56 1.19 -17.13
C PHE A 71 17.47 2.25 -16.51
N LEU A 72 17.50 3.39 -17.16
CA LEU A 72 17.85 4.68 -16.59
C LEU A 72 16.57 5.51 -16.44
N GLN A 73 16.68 6.67 -15.82
CA GLN A 73 15.59 7.62 -15.74
C GLN A 73 16.09 9.04 -15.98
N TYR A 74 15.17 9.93 -16.37
CA TYR A 74 15.47 11.33 -16.63
C TYR A 74 14.25 12.20 -16.32
N TYR A 75 14.46 13.50 -16.15
CA TYR A 75 13.36 14.45 -16.05
C TYR A 75 12.91 14.92 -17.43
N CYS A 76 11.60 14.89 -17.64
CA CYS A 76 10.94 15.44 -18.81
C CYS A 76 10.25 16.75 -18.42
N ASP A 77 10.49 17.79 -19.24
CA ASP A 77 9.90 19.12 -19.10
C ASP A 77 8.81 19.40 -20.15
N ASP A 78 8.42 18.37 -20.92
CA ASP A 78 7.34 18.50 -21.89
C ASP A 78 6.01 18.76 -21.18
N GLU A 79 5.09 19.41 -21.91
CA GLU A 79 3.74 19.66 -21.40
C GLU A 79 3.04 18.34 -21.06
N PRO A 80 2.33 18.27 -19.92
CA PRO A 80 1.58 17.08 -19.51
C PRO A 80 0.50 16.73 -20.52
N GLU A 81 0.46 15.46 -20.91
CA GLU A 81 -0.58 14.94 -21.80
C GLU A 81 -1.81 14.46 -21.01
N GLY A 82 -2.98 14.53 -21.66
CA GLY A 82 -4.19 13.89 -21.17
C GLY A 82 -4.88 14.56 -19.97
N ILE A 83 -4.42 15.73 -19.49
CA ILE A 83 -5.10 16.49 -18.45
C ILE A 83 -6.26 17.29 -19.05
N GLU A 84 -7.45 16.75 -18.94
CA GLU A 84 -8.66 17.27 -19.58
C GLU A 84 -9.92 17.09 -18.72
N LEU A 85 -10.98 17.80 -19.09
CA LEU A 85 -12.31 17.59 -18.56
C LEU A 85 -13.02 16.49 -19.36
N VAL A 86 -13.47 15.46 -18.68
CA VAL A 86 -14.33 14.41 -19.22
C VAL A 86 -15.76 14.70 -18.78
N ASP A 87 -16.62 15.09 -19.72
CA ASP A 87 -18.02 15.40 -19.43
C ASP A 87 -18.87 14.12 -19.46
N MET A 88 -19.33 13.71 -18.30
CA MET A 88 -20.24 12.58 -18.07
C MET A 88 -21.53 13.03 -17.35
N SER A 89 -21.89 14.30 -17.47
CA SER A 89 -23.07 14.89 -16.80
C SER A 89 -24.41 14.28 -17.26
N ASP A 90 -24.44 13.66 -18.44
CA ASP A 90 -25.61 12.94 -18.99
C ASP A 90 -25.62 11.43 -18.64
N LYS A 91 -24.63 10.95 -17.87
CA LYS A 91 -24.43 9.56 -17.47
C LYS A 91 -24.99 9.29 -16.08
N THR A 92 -24.85 8.05 -15.62
CA THR A 92 -25.15 7.64 -14.23
C THR A 92 -23.86 7.54 -13.39
N ASP A 93 -24.00 7.52 -12.06
CA ASP A 93 -22.84 7.25 -11.17
C ASP A 93 -22.18 5.91 -11.51
N ALA A 94 -22.95 4.89 -11.90
CA ALA A 94 -22.42 3.59 -12.32
C ALA A 94 -21.57 3.67 -13.60
N ASP A 95 -21.98 4.51 -14.57
CA ASP A 95 -21.17 4.73 -15.79
C ASP A 95 -19.85 5.43 -15.47
N VAL A 96 -19.86 6.38 -14.50
CA VAL A 96 -18.63 7.03 -14.01
C VAL A 96 -17.72 6.01 -13.33
N ASP A 97 -18.26 5.15 -12.47
CA ASP A 97 -17.50 4.10 -11.80
C ASP A 97 -16.88 3.12 -12.81
N GLU A 98 -17.64 2.72 -13.85
CA GLU A 98 -17.13 1.86 -14.92
C GLU A 98 -15.99 2.53 -15.70
N TYR A 99 -16.16 3.81 -16.08
CA TYR A 99 -15.10 4.58 -16.74
C TYR A 99 -13.82 4.64 -15.89
N LEU A 100 -13.94 4.91 -14.59
CA LEU A 100 -12.78 4.95 -13.68
C LEU A 100 -12.10 3.59 -13.57
N LEU A 101 -12.87 2.48 -13.53
CA LEU A 101 -12.33 1.13 -13.52
C LEU A 101 -11.59 0.78 -14.82
N GLU A 102 -12.10 1.19 -15.98
CA GLU A 102 -11.44 1.01 -17.27
C GLU A 102 -10.09 1.76 -17.28
N LYS A 103 -10.11 3.04 -16.89
CA LYS A 103 -8.88 3.85 -16.80
C LYS A 103 -7.86 3.31 -15.79
N ALA A 104 -8.31 2.79 -14.66
CA ALA A 104 -7.45 2.17 -13.67
C ALA A 104 -6.72 0.92 -14.20
N ARG A 105 -7.32 0.21 -15.15
CA ARG A 105 -6.79 -1.03 -15.75
C ARG A 105 -5.96 -0.80 -17.00
N GLU A 106 -6.00 0.38 -17.60
CA GLU A 106 -5.19 0.70 -18.77
C GLU A 106 -3.70 0.66 -18.40
N PRO A 107 -2.89 -0.18 -19.04
CA PRO A 107 -1.45 -0.15 -18.83
C PRO A 107 -0.85 1.11 -19.48
N PHE A 108 0.18 1.68 -18.87
CA PHE A 108 0.94 2.74 -19.51
C PHE A 108 1.54 2.25 -20.85
N PRO A 109 1.57 3.12 -21.87
CA PRO A 109 1.98 2.72 -23.23
C PRO A 109 3.48 2.39 -23.32
N ASN A 110 3.88 1.86 -24.49
CA ASN A 110 5.27 1.66 -24.89
C ASN A 110 6.14 0.93 -23.85
N ASP A 111 5.57 -0.05 -23.15
CA ASP A 111 6.27 -0.79 -22.11
C ASP A 111 6.95 0.11 -21.07
N TYR A 112 6.32 1.26 -20.76
CA TYR A 112 6.78 2.31 -19.83
C TYR A 112 8.02 3.09 -20.31
N ASN A 113 8.50 2.84 -21.53
CA ASN A 113 9.73 3.39 -22.04
C ASN A 113 9.50 4.77 -22.68
N ASP A 114 10.19 5.79 -22.15
CA ASP A 114 10.15 7.18 -22.62
C ASP A 114 8.74 7.82 -22.66
N VAL A 115 7.84 7.41 -21.77
CA VAL A 115 6.46 7.88 -21.72
C VAL A 115 6.11 8.52 -20.39
N GLN A 116 5.02 9.28 -20.37
CA GLN A 116 4.40 9.79 -19.17
C GLN A 116 3.88 8.63 -18.31
N LEU A 117 4.24 8.61 -17.02
CA LEU A 117 3.93 7.53 -16.08
C LEU A 117 2.87 7.94 -15.07
N TYR A 118 1.98 8.82 -15.46
CA TYR A 118 0.74 9.17 -14.75
C TYR A 118 -0.34 9.52 -15.77
N ASP A 119 -1.60 9.43 -15.34
CA ASP A 119 -2.78 9.96 -16.01
C ASP A 119 -3.60 10.77 -15.01
N ALA A 120 -4.16 11.91 -15.44
CA ALA A 120 -4.97 12.76 -14.59
C ALA A 120 -6.15 13.35 -15.38
N LYS A 121 -7.35 13.25 -14.83
CA LYS A 121 -8.59 13.72 -15.44
C LYS A 121 -9.45 14.46 -14.42
N LEU A 122 -10.18 15.47 -14.87
CA LEU A 122 -11.33 15.98 -14.16
C LEU A 122 -12.59 15.40 -14.79
N ILE A 123 -13.40 14.70 -14.03
CA ILE A 123 -14.69 14.16 -14.49
C ILE A 123 -15.81 15.03 -13.95
N ARG A 124 -16.66 15.53 -14.85
CA ARG A 124 -17.95 16.12 -14.50
C ARG A 124 -19.00 15.02 -14.59
N GLY A 125 -19.43 14.52 -13.45
CA GLY A 125 -20.45 13.47 -13.33
C GLY A 125 -21.89 14.03 -13.30
N PRO A 126 -22.87 13.14 -13.05
CA PRO A 126 -24.27 13.53 -12.91
C PRO A 126 -24.48 14.51 -11.75
N GLU A 127 -25.53 15.31 -11.82
CA GLU A 127 -25.96 16.28 -10.79
C GLU A 127 -24.88 17.32 -10.41
N GLY A 128 -23.91 17.58 -11.31
CA GLY A 128 -22.81 18.53 -11.07
C GLY A 128 -21.74 18.03 -10.10
N LYS A 129 -21.66 16.73 -9.83
CA LYS A 129 -20.57 16.10 -9.05
C LYS A 129 -19.27 16.19 -9.83
N HIS A 130 -18.18 16.41 -9.12
CA HIS A 130 -16.84 16.42 -9.73
C HIS A 130 -15.91 15.39 -9.06
N THR A 131 -15.18 14.67 -9.89
CA THR A 131 -14.19 13.71 -9.46
C THR A 131 -12.88 14.00 -10.17
N VAL A 132 -11.79 14.14 -9.43
CA VAL A 132 -10.44 14.07 -9.99
C VAL A 132 -10.00 12.62 -9.96
N PHE A 133 -9.65 12.09 -11.12
CA PHE A 133 -8.97 10.82 -11.28
C PHE A 133 -7.48 11.08 -11.42
N PHE A 134 -6.67 10.37 -10.66
CA PHE A 134 -5.23 10.36 -10.81
C PHE A 134 -4.72 8.92 -10.74
N ASN A 135 -3.95 8.51 -11.74
CA ASN A 135 -3.29 7.21 -11.79
C ASN A 135 -1.79 7.43 -11.96
N GLY A 136 -0.99 6.98 -11.01
CA GLY A 136 0.47 7.00 -11.10
C GLY A 136 1.05 5.60 -11.23
N TYR A 137 2.18 5.47 -11.92
CA TYR A 137 2.89 4.20 -12.00
C TYR A 137 3.80 3.99 -10.80
N HIS A 138 3.68 2.83 -10.15
CA HIS A 138 4.34 2.57 -8.86
C HIS A 138 5.89 2.65 -8.92
N MET A 139 6.49 2.59 -10.12
CA MET A 139 7.93 2.81 -10.28
C MET A 139 8.37 4.24 -9.97
N ILE A 140 7.50 5.24 -10.16
CA ILE A 140 7.83 6.65 -9.90
C ILE A 140 7.27 7.17 -8.59
N MET A 141 6.33 6.48 -7.97
CA MET A 141 5.72 6.90 -6.69
C MET A 141 5.23 5.70 -5.88
N ASP A 142 5.11 5.89 -4.58
CA ASP A 142 4.37 5.01 -3.68
C ASP A 142 3.16 5.75 -3.06
N SER A 143 2.50 5.17 -2.07
CA SER A 143 1.33 5.79 -1.42
C SER A 143 1.62 7.17 -0.80
N VAL A 144 2.84 7.41 -0.32
CA VAL A 144 3.24 8.74 0.17
C VAL A 144 3.34 9.73 -1.01
N GLY A 145 3.86 9.27 -2.16
CA GLY A 145 3.86 10.06 -3.39
C GLY A 145 2.46 10.43 -3.86
N LEU A 146 1.54 9.49 -3.81
CA LEU A 146 0.14 9.73 -4.15
C LEU A 146 -0.52 10.75 -3.21
N ILE A 147 -0.34 10.60 -1.90
CA ILE A 147 -0.80 11.59 -0.92
C ILE A 147 -0.15 12.97 -1.19
N THR A 148 1.13 13.00 -1.54
CA THR A 148 1.83 14.24 -1.90
C THR A 148 1.21 14.90 -3.14
N VAL A 149 0.85 14.13 -4.17
CA VAL A 149 0.13 14.66 -5.35
C VAL A 149 -1.18 15.32 -4.92
N ILE A 150 -2.01 14.62 -4.15
CA ILE A 150 -3.34 15.11 -3.74
C ILE A 150 -3.22 16.38 -2.88
N THR A 151 -2.34 16.37 -1.88
CA THR A 151 -2.17 17.51 -0.97
C THR A 151 -1.49 18.71 -1.63
N TYR A 152 -0.58 18.46 -2.58
CA TYR A 152 0.05 19.54 -3.35
C TYR A 152 -0.92 20.15 -4.36
N PHE A 153 -1.73 19.32 -5.02
CA PHE A 153 -2.81 19.75 -5.90
C PHE A 153 -3.79 20.68 -5.19
N ASP A 154 -4.27 20.31 -4.00
CA ASP A 154 -5.16 21.16 -3.19
C ASP A 154 -4.51 22.53 -2.90
N LYS A 155 -3.26 22.55 -2.45
CA LYS A 155 -2.52 23.80 -2.18
C LYS A 155 -2.34 24.68 -3.43
N VAL A 156 -2.10 24.04 -4.59
CA VAL A 156 -2.02 24.78 -5.87
C VAL A 156 -3.38 25.36 -6.24
N TYR A 157 -4.45 24.56 -6.13
CA TYR A 157 -5.81 25.04 -6.41
C TYR A 157 -6.21 26.18 -5.49
N SER A 158 -5.98 26.04 -4.18
CA SER A 158 -6.21 27.12 -3.20
C SER A 158 -5.45 28.41 -3.59
N ALA A 159 -4.17 28.28 -3.94
CA ALA A 159 -3.37 29.43 -4.36
C ALA A 159 -3.94 30.11 -5.62
N LEU A 160 -4.43 29.34 -6.61
CA LEU A 160 -5.08 29.87 -7.81
C LEU A 160 -6.41 30.58 -7.52
N ILE A 161 -7.21 30.02 -6.60
CA ILE A 161 -8.49 30.62 -6.21
C ILE A 161 -8.29 31.95 -5.49
N HIS A 162 -7.32 32.03 -4.58
CA HIS A 162 -7.08 33.21 -3.75
C HIS A 162 -6.05 34.18 -4.35
N GLY A 163 -5.44 33.89 -5.49
CA GLY A 163 -4.39 34.72 -6.08
C GLY A 163 -3.13 34.77 -5.21
N ALA A 164 -2.84 33.70 -4.46
CA ALA A 164 -1.67 33.58 -3.59
C ALA A 164 -0.44 33.01 -4.34
N GLU A 165 0.71 33.03 -3.68
CA GLU A 165 1.92 32.39 -4.22
C GLU A 165 1.75 30.86 -4.26
N LEU A 166 2.23 30.25 -5.34
CA LEU A 166 2.21 28.80 -5.48
C LEU A 166 3.10 28.13 -4.42
N PRO A 167 2.70 26.95 -3.92
CA PRO A 167 3.51 26.22 -2.93
C PRO A 167 4.89 25.89 -3.47
N VAL A 168 5.88 25.84 -2.57
CA VAL A 168 7.26 25.47 -2.92
C VAL A 168 7.26 24.02 -3.44
N PRO A 169 7.99 23.70 -4.55
CA PRO A 169 8.15 22.33 -5.01
C PRO A 169 8.79 21.43 -3.95
N VAL A 170 8.40 20.17 -3.94
CA VAL A 170 9.02 19.16 -3.08
C VAL A 170 10.43 18.81 -3.55
N ILE A 171 11.20 18.16 -2.68
CA ILE A 171 12.59 17.76 -2.97
C ILE A 171 12.59 16.59 -3.96
N GLY A 172 13.53 16.61 -4.91
CA GLY A 172 13.75 15.52 -5.87
C GLY A 172 14.35 14.26 -5.23
N PRO A 173 14.32 13.13 -5.95
CA PRO A 173 14.72 11.81 -5.43
C PRO A 173 16.23 11.57 -5.36
N GLU A 174 17.08 12.46 -5.86
CA GLU A 174 18.52 12.22 -6.09
C GLU A 174 19.25 11.77 -4.81
N LYS A 175 18.98 12.44 -3.69
CA LYS A 175 19.59 12.08 -2.40
C LYS A 175 19.15 10.70 -1.90
N HIS A 176 17.90 10.34 -2.18
CA HIS A 176 17.41 9.01 -1.82
C HIS A 176 18.04 7.95 -2.71
N ILE A 177 18.13 8.18 -4.01
CA ILE A 177 18.79 7.28 -4.96
C ILE A 177 20.22 6.98 -4.51
N GLU A 178 21.00 8.01 -4.18
CA GLU A 178 22.36 7.85 -3.67
C GLU A 178 22.40 7.08 -2.35
N LYS A 179 21.51 7.39 -1.41
CA LYS A 179 21.41 6.73 -0.11
C LYS A 179 21.08 5.25 -0.26
N SER A 180 20.15 4.90 -1.14
CA SER A 180 19.69 3.52 -1.35
C SER A 180 20.83 2.61 -1.84
N TRP A 181 21.66 3.08 -2.76
CA TRP A 181 22.81 2.33 -3.25
C TRP A 181 23.96 2.26 -2.22
N LYS A 182 24.24 3.34 -1.50
CA LYS A 182 25.20 3.33 -0.39
C LYS A 182 24.83 2.33 0.69
N TYR A 183 23.52 2.19 0.96
CA TYR A 183 23.06 1.16 1.89
C TYR A 183 23.40 -0.24 1.39
N LYS A 184 23.09 -0.57 0.12
CA LYS A 184 23.38 -1.90 -0.46
C LYS A 184 24.87 -2.30 -0.37
N GLU A 185 25.76 -1.33 -0.49
CA GLU A 185 27.22 -1.54 -0.42
C GLU A 185 27.76 -1.54 1.02
N SER A 186 26.92 -1.35 2.02
CA SER A 186 27.32 -1.19 3.42
C SER A 186 27.36 -2.52 4.18
N SER A 187 28.19 -2.58 5.23
CA SER A 187 28.15 -3.69 6.19
C SER A 187 26.81 -3.79 6.93
N ARG A 188 26.03 -2.72 6.97
CA ARG A 188 24.69 -2.71 7.53
C ARG A 188 23.73 -3.57 6.72
N ALA A 189 23.80 -3.52 5.39
CA ALA A 189 22.96 -4.36 4.52
C ALA A 189 23.22 -5.86 4.80
N GLN A 190 24.48 -6.27 4.95
CA GLN A 190 24.80 -7.66 5.29
C GLN A 190 24.28 -8.05 6.69
N ALA A 191 24.42 -7.17 7.68
CA ALA A 191 23.89 -7.43 9.02
C ALA A 191 22.35 -7.55 9.04
N ASP A 192 21.65 -6.76 8.22
CA ASP A 192 20.19 -6.85 8.07
C ASP A 192 19.80 -8.17 7.39
N ILE A 193 20.52 -8.61 6.35
CA ILE A 193 20.29 -9.92 5.70
C ILE A 193 20.50 -11.06 6.71
N ASP A 194 21.56 -11.02 7.49
CA ASP A 194 21.86 -12.07 8.49
C ASP A 194 20.78 -12.11 9.59
N TRP A 195 20.27 -10.95 10.01
CA TRP A 195 19.16 -10.87 10.96
C TRP A 195 17.88 -11.50 10.37
N TRP A 196 17.53 -11.19 9.13
CA TRP A 196 16.36 -11.78 8.46
C TRP A 196 16.49 -13.29 8.30
N ARG A 197 17.66 -13.80 7.90
CA ARG A 197 17.95 -15.24 7.81
C ARG A 197 17.72 -15.94 9.15
N ALA A 198 18.18 -15.33 10.25
CA ALA A 198 17.98 -15.88 11.59
C ALA A 198 16.51 -15.95 12.01
N GLN A 199 15.64 -15.02 11.55
CA GLN A 199 14.19 -15.10 11.80
C GLN A 199 13.54 -16.32 11.10
N PHE A 200 14.21 -16.89 10.11
CA PHE A 200 13.72 -18.00 9.29
C PHE A 200 14.65 -19.23 9.33
N ASP A 201 15.32 -19.45 10.46
CA ASP A 201 16.10 -20.67 10.71
C ASP A 201 15.21 -21.92 10.81
N THR A 202 13.95 -21.76 11.16
CA THR A 202 12.92 -22.81 11.11
C THR A 202 11.96 -22.54 9.96
N GLN A 203 11.49 -23.61 9.31
CA GLN A 203 10.56 -23.53 8.20
C GLN A 203 9.27 -22.80 8.64
N PRO A 204 8.85 -21.74 7.92
CA PRO A 204 7.59 -21.05 8.22
C PRO A 204 6.39 -21.94 7.91
N VAL A 205 5.30 -21.72 8.64
CA VAL A 205 4.02 -22.41 8.41
C VAL A 205 3.15 -21.52 7.52
N PHE A 206 2.39 -22.15 6.61
CA PHE A 206 1.43 -21.42 5.78
C PHE A 206 0.32 -20.83 6.65
N SER A 207 0.11 -19.52 6.52
CA SER A 207 -0.90 -18.77 7.26
C SER A 207 -2.08 -18.45 6.35
N SER A 208 -3.20 -19.15 6.51
CA SER A 208 -4.40 -19.01 5.68
C SER A 208 -5.48 -18.15 6.35
N MET A 209 -6.20 -17.37 5.54
CA MET A 209 -7.41 -16.66 5.98
C MET A 209 -8.63 -17.58 6.10
N ASN A 210 -8.62 -18.73 5.46
CA ASN A 210 -9.69 -19.73 5.46
C ASN A 210 -9.27 -21.02 6.16
N PRO A 211 -10.18 -21.70 6.87
CA PRO A 211 -9.91 -23.01 7.49
C PRO A 211 -9.81 -24.12 6.45
N LYS A 212 -10.34 -23.90 5.25
CA LYS A 212 -10.26 -24.87 4.14
C LYS A 212 -9.18 -24.43 3.18
N PRO A 213 -8.27 -25.35 2.78
CA PRO A 213 -7.35 -25.06 1.68
C PRO A 213 -8.17 -24.71 0.44
N SER A 214 -7.65 -23.78 -0.37
CA SER A 214 -8.22 -23.51 -1.69
C SER A 214 -8.15 -24.79 -2.54
N PRO A 215 -8.96 -24.92 -3.58
CA PRO A 215 -8.89 -26.07 -4.50
C PRO A 215 -7.52 -26.31 -5.11
N GLU A 216 -6.66 -25.30 -5.07
CA GLU A 216 -5.30 -25.32 -5.60
C GLU A 216 -4.24 -25.60 -4.55
N TYR A 217 -4.63 -25.70 -3.28
CA TYR A 217 -3.77 -26.13 -2.22
C TYR A 217 -3.40 -27.61 -2.42
N VAL A 218 -2.12 -27.89 -2.55
CA VAL A 218 -1.62 -29.27 -2.65
C VAL A 218 -1.64 -29.89 -1.27
N GLU A 219 -2.50 -30.87 -1.06
CA GLU A 219 -2.63 -31.61 0.21
C GLU A 219 -1.25 -32.18 0.63
N GLY A 220 -0.85 -31.94 1.86
CA GLY A 220 0.41 -32.40 2.40
C GLY A 220 1.61 -31.46 2.16
N THR A 221 1.43 -30.32 1.52
CA THR A 221 2.46 -29.26 1.47
C THR A 221 2.29 -28.30 2.64
N THR A 222 3.40 -27.90 3.26
CA THR A 222 3.43 -26.87 4.30
C THR A 222 3.70 -25.48 3.74
N TYR A 223 3.97 -25.37 2.45
CA TYR A 223 4.17 -24.14 1.74
C TYR A 223 2.92 -23.80 0.95
N GLY A 224 2.64 -22.56 0.93
CA GLY A 224 1.44 -21.96 0.44
C GLY A 224 1.02 -22.26 -1.00
N LEU A 225 0.17 -21.43 -1.46
CA LEU A 225 -0.48 -21.52 -2.77
C LEU A 225 0.51 -21.09 -3.85
N PRO A 226 0.63 -21.80 -4.97
CA PRO A 226 1.34 -21.29 -6.12
C PRO A 226 0.65 -20.03 -6.62
N LEU A 227 1.38 -18.94 -6.76
CA LEU A 227 0.90 -17.75 -7.46
C LEU A 227 0.91 -18.01 -8.96
N ARG A 228 -0.28 -18.05 -9.56
CA ARG A 228 -0.42 -18.04 -11.01
C ARG A 228 -0.92 -16.69 -11.47
N PHE A 229 -0.43 -16.21 -12.61
CA PHE A 229 -0.80 -14.91 -13.15
C PHE A 229 -2.29 -14.75 -13.46
N ASP A 230 -2.99 -15.84 -13.78
CA ASP A 230 -4.43 -15.89 -13.99
C ASP A 230 -5.25 -15.77 -12.69
N GLN A 231 -4.61 -15.87 -11.53
CA GLN A 231 -5.22 -15.80 -10.20
C GLN A 231 -5.11 -14.44 -9.53
N PHE A 232 -4.52 -13.46 -10.19
CA PHE A 232 -4.42 -12.09 -9.69
C PHE A 232 -5.73 -11.31 -9.73
N LEU A 233 -6.78 -11.84 -10.36
CA LEU A 233 -8.09 -11.19 -10.40
C LEU A 233 -8.66 -11.05 -8.99
N CYS A 234 -9.06 -9.82 -8.66
CA CYS A 234 -9.51 -9.48 -7.33
C CYS A 234 -10.78 -8.61 -7.33
N SER A 235 -11.47 -8.64 -6.19
CA SER A 235 -12.53 -7.71 -5.83
C SER A 235 -12.09 -6.82 -4.67
N SER A 236 -12.82 -5.75 -4.44
CA SER A 236 -12.64 -4.87 -3.29
C SER A 236 -13.86 -4.87 -2.38
N LEU A 237 -13.61 -4.67 -1.09
CA LEU A 237 -14.62 -4.44 -0.06
C LEU A 237 -14.10 -3.36 0.88
N VAL A 238 -14.88 -2.32 1.10
CA VAL A 238 -14.52 -1.24 2.01
C VAL A 238 -15.45 -1.28 3.22
N ILE A 239 -14.87 -1.31 4.43
CA ILE A 239 -15.64 -1.29 5.67
C ILE A 239 -15.13 -0.15 6.55
N LYS A 240 -16.06 0.71 6.97
CA LYS A 240 -15.78 1.85 7.83
C LYS A 240 -15.57 1.42 9.28
N ILE A 241 -14.54 1.95 9.92
CA ILE A 241 -14.28 1.87 11.36
C ILE A 241 -14.55 3.26 11.95
N PRO A 242 -15.59 3.43 12.76
CA PRO A 242 -15.99 4.75 13.28
C PRO A 242 -14.89 5.42 14.12
N ALA A 243 -14.79 6.74 14.04
CA ALA A 243 -13.82 7.57 14.76
C ALA A 243 -13.78 7.29 16.26
N GLU A 244 -14.94 7.01 16.89
CA GLU A 244 -15.01 6.62 18.30
C GLU A 244 -14.21 5.33 18.58
N THR A 245 -14.34 4.33 17.73
CA THR A 245 -13.60 3.06 17.84
C THR A 245 -12.11 3.28 17.60
N VAL A 246 -11.76 4.08 16.58
CA VAL A 246 -10.37 4.47 16.27
C VAL A 246 -9.73 5.16 17.47
N SER A 247 -10.45 6.13 18.10
CA SER A 247 -9.98 6.84 19.29
C SER A 247 -9.71 5.88 20.46
N LYS A 248 -10.64 4.95 20.76
CA LYS A 248 -10.45 3.95 21.82
C LYS A 248 -9.19 3.11 21.62
N ILE A 249 -8.91 2.69 20.38
CA ILE A 249 -7.72 1.90 20.05
C ILE A 249 -6.46 2.76 20.17
N ASN A 250 -6.47 4.00 19.67
CA ASN A 250 -5.36 4.93 19.76
C ASN A 250 -5.03 5.28 21.22
N ASP A 251 -6.03 5.53 22.06
CA ASP A 251 -5.85 5.84 23.49
C ASP A 251 -5.23 4.64 24.24
N ALA A 252 -5.69 3.43 23.94
CA ALA A 252 -5.11 2.21 24.52
C ALA A 252 -3.66 1.99 24.05
N ALA A 253 -3.36 2.25 22.78
CA ALA A 253 -2.02 2.16 22.21
C ALA A 253 -1.09 3.19 22.86
N LEU A 254 -1.52 4.44 22.96
CA LEU A 254 -0.77 5.53 23.61
C LEU A 254 -0.48 5.21 25.08
N LYS A 255 -1.49 4.75 25.83
CA LYS A 255 -1.36 4.34 27.24
C LYS A 255 -0.31 3.24 27.44
N ASN A 256 -0.19 2.34 26.49
CA ASN A 256 0.76 1.22 26.52
C ASN A 256 2.09 1.54 25.82
N ASN A 257 2.30 2.76 25.32
CA ASN A 257 3.47 3.18 24.54
C ASN A 257 3.75 2.26 23.32
N MET A 258 2.68 1.93 22.61
CA MET A 258 2.68 1.08 21.42
C MET A 258 2.04 1.79 20.22
N SER A 259 2.30 1.29 19.02
CA SER A 259 1.56 1.70 17.83
C SER A 259 0.16 1.07 17.80
N ALA A 260 -0.86 1.80 17.38
CA ALA A 260 -2.18 1.23 17.13
C ALA A 260 -2.13 0.09 16.08
N GLN A 261 -1.18 0.12 15.15
CA GLN A 261 -0.94 -0.97 14.20
C GLN A 261 -0.79 -2.33 14.88
N VAL A 262 -0.17 -2.39 16.07
CA VAL A 262 0.05 -3.65 16.82
C VAL A 262 -1.26 -4.28 17.26
N TYR A 263 -2.27 -3.47 17.61
CA TYR A 263 -3.59 -3.97 17.99
C TYR A 263 -4.32 -4.63 16.82
N TYR A 264 -4.33 -3.95 15.66
CA TYR A 264 -4.89 -4.53 14.44
C TYR A 264 -4.12 -5.77 13.99
N ALA A 265 -2.78 -5.71 14.03
CA ALA A 265 -1.93 -6.83 13.69
C ALA A 265 -2.13 -8.03 14.61
N LEU A 266 -2.36 -7.81 15.93
CA LEU A 266 -2.65 -8.90 16.87
C LEU A 266 -3.97 -9.59 16.54
N ALA A 267 -5.03 -8.84 16.24
CA ALA A 267 -6.31 -9.41 15.84
C ALA A 267 -6.21 -10.20 14.54
N LEU A 268 -5.52 -9.64 13.55
CA LEU A 268 -5.27 -10.25 12.26
C LEU A 268 -4.47 -11.55 12.39
N ARG A 269 -3.33 -11.52 13.11
CA ARG A 269 -2.55 -12.74 13.33
C ARG A 269 -3.31 -13.79 14.14
N THR A 270 -4.20 -13.36 15.06
CA THR A 270 -5.03 -14.27 15.86
C THR A 270 -6.10 -14.96 15.01
N TRP A 271 -6.66 -14.26 14.03
CA TRP A 271 -7.50 -14.90 13.02
C TRP A 271 -6.73 -15.96 12.23
N LEU A 272 -5.55 -15.62 11.72
CA LEU A 272 -4.68 -16.57 11.00
C LEU A 272 -4.30 -17.77 11.88
N TYR A 273 -3.99 -17.55 13.16
CA TYR A 273 -3.75 -18.60 14.16
C TYR A 273 -4.95 -19.55 14.25
N LYS A 274 -6.17 -19.01 14.37
CA LYS A 274 -7.37 -19.80 14.47
C LYS A 274 -7.68 -20.59 13.20
N MET A 275 -7.42 -19.98 12.02
CA MET A 275 -7.69 -20.62 10.73
C MET A 275 -6.65 -21.71 10.40
N SER A 276 -5.37 -21.44 10.66
CA SER A 276 -4.26 -22.38 10.35
C SER A 276 -3.98 -23.40 11.44
N GLY A 277 -4.44 -23.16 12.68
CA GLY A 277 -4.11 -24.01 13.84
C GLY A 277 -2.65 -23.92 14.30
N SER A 278 -1.88 -22.91 13.85
CA SER A 278 -0.48 -22.71 14.17
C SER A 278 -0.25 -21.42 14.95
N GLU A 279 0.55 -21.49 16.00
CA GLU A 279 1.00 -20.30 16.76
C GLU A 279 2.09 -19.51 16.03
N ASP A 280 2.74 -20.10 15.04
CA ASP A 280 3.75 -19.49 14.18
C ASP A 280 3.06 -18.90 12.93
N ILE A 281 2.89 -17.59 12.93
CA ILE A 281 2.16 -16.87 11.89
C ILE A 281 3.07 -15.89 11.15
N CYS A 282 2.95 -15.93 9.82
CA CYS A 282 3.58 -14.99 8.90
C CYS A 282 2.54 -14.23 8.09
N PHE A 283 2.71 -12.94 7.95
CA PHE A 283 2.01 -12.08 6.99
C PHE A 283 2.93 -10.94 6.56
N ASP A 284 2.60 -10.31 5.44
CA ASP A 284 3.39 -9.18 4.97
C ASP A 284 2.86 -7.87 5.56
N THR A 285 3.76 -6.92 5.80
CA THR A 285 3.41 -5.54 6.14
C THR A 285 4.29 -4.57 5.37
N THR A 286 3.87 -3.30 5.31
CA THR A 286 4.61 -2.28 4.58
C THR A 286 5.32 -1.33 5.54
N ALA A 287 6.58 -1.03 5.26
CA ALA A 287 7.36 0.01 5.93
C ALA A 287 7.64 1.17 4.97
N SER A 288 7.32 2.40 5.37
CA SER A 288 7.54 3.58 4.52
C SER A 288 9.02 3.94 4.32
N ARG A 289 9.91 3.51 5.23
CA ARG A 289 11.37 3.71 5.22
C ARG A 289 11.85 5.16 5.12
N ARG A 290 10.98 6.14 5.31
CA ARG A 290 11.28 7.57 5.26
C ARG A 290 11.91 8.06 6.56
N SER A 291 13.17 7.72 6.78
CA SER A 291 13.92 8.03 8.01
C SER A 291 14.59 9.41 8.00
N ALA A 292 14.91 9.95 6.83
CA ALA A 292 15.54 11.26 6.68
C ALA A 292 14.51 12.33 6.29
N LEU A 293 14.78 13.61 6.66
CA LEU A 293 13.87 14.71 6.34
C LEU A 293 13.59 14.83 4.84
N PHE A 294 14.62 14.67 4.01
CA PHE A 294 14.47 14.75 2.55
C PHE A 294 13.66 13.59 1.93
N GLU A 295 13.41 12.53 2.69
CA GLU A 295 12.57 11.41 2.23
C GLU A 295 11.10 11.61 2.56
N ARG A 296 10.76 12.49 3.52
CA ARG A 296 9.38 12.67 3.99
C ARG A 296 8.47 13.18 2.87
N ASP A 297 8.98 14.15 2.11
CA ASP A 297 8.25 14.78 1.01
C ASP A 297 8.68 14.24 -0.37
N CYS A 298 9.65 13.32 -0.41
CA CYS A 298 10.04 12.65 -1.62
C CYS A 298 8.95 11.64 -2.00
N GLY A 299 8.23 11.91 -3.07
CA GLY A 299 7.08 11.09 -3.49
C GLY A 299 7.46 9.79 -4.19
N MET A 300 8.74 9.58 -4.54
CA MET A 300 9.15 8.36 -5.26
C MET A 300 8.95 7.09 -4.42
N THR A 301 9.04 5.94 -5.09
CA THR A 301 8.95 4.63 -4.45
C THR A 301 10.11 4.38 -3.49
N ILE A 302 9.79 4.30 -2.19
CA ILE A 302 10.73 4.05 -1.09
C ILE A 302 10.20 2.93 -0.19
N ALA A 303 8.89 2.76 -0.12
CA ALA A 303 8.26 1.78 0.75
C ALA A 303 8.60 0.35 0.33
N HIS A 304 8.87 -0.50 1.33
CA HIS A 304 9.11 -1.94 1.12
C HIS A 304 8.08 -2.78 1.84
N GLN A 305 7.77 -3.94 1.27
CA GLN A 305 7.09 -5.01 1.98
C GLN A 305 8.09 -5.79 2.83
N LEU A 306 7.66 -6.13 4.05
CA LEU A 306 8.43 -6.90 5.02
C LEU A 306 7.59 -8.08 5.49
N VAL A 307 8.22 -9.21 5.78
CA VAL A 307 7.53 -10.38 6.35
C VAL A 307 7.49 -10.27 7.86
N TRP A 308 6.30 -10.14 8.44
CA TRP A 308 6.15 -10.11 9.90
C TRP A 308 5.81 -11.52 10.40
N ARG A 309 6.83 -12.21 10.95
CA ARG A 309 6.67 -13.51 11.60
C ARG A 309 6.58 -13.35 13.10
N SER A 310 5.66 -14.07 13.73
CA SER A 310 5.53 -14.08 15.18
C SER A 310 5.02 -15.43 15.68
N VAL A 311 5.62 -15.92 16.76
CA VAL A 311 5.16 -17.11 17.50
C VAL A 311 4.55 -16.63 18.80
N ILE A 312 3.23 -16.67 18.93
CA ILE A 312 2.48 -16.20 20.10
C ILE A 312 1.52 -17.29 20.54
N PRO A 313 1.78 -17.95 21.72
CA PRO A 313 0.89 -18.94 22.28
C PRO A 313 -0.50 -18.36 22.60
N GLY A 314 -1.56 -19.10 22.29
CA GLY A 314 -2.93 -18.73 22.63
C GLY A 314 -3.21 -18.62 24.12
N THR A 315 -2.34 -19.21 24.95
CA THR A 315 -2.39 -19.16 26.44
C THR A 315 -1.90 -17.84 27.02
N LEU A 316 -1.19 -16.99 26.25
CA LEU A 316 -0.78 -15.68 26.73
C LEU A 316 -2.00 -14.76 26.90
N SER A 317 -1.92 -13.88 27.89
CA SER A 317 -2.88 -12.79 28.01
C SER A 317 -2.80 -11.83 26.81
N PHE A 318 -3.87 -11.09 26.56
CA PHE A 318 -3.90 -10.08 25.50
C PHE A 318 -2.76 -9.06 25.67
N ALA A 319 -2.51 -8.60 26.90
CA ALA A 319 -1.43 -7.66 27.19
C ALA A 319 -0.04 -8.25 26.94
N GLU A 320 0.19 -9.53 27.25
CA GLU A 320 1.47 -10.20 26.98
C GLU A 320 1.67 -10.42 25.46
N ALA A 321 0.61 -10.84 24.75
CA ALA A 321 0.62 -11.02 23.31
C ALA A 321 0.93 -9.71 22.57
N LEU A 322 0.29 -8.58 23.00
CA LEU A 322 0.59 -7.24 22.46
C LEU A 322 2.04 -6.86 22.66
N ARG A 323 2.58 -7.02 23.89
CA ARG A 323 3.98 -6.70 24.17
C ARG A 323 4.95 -7.51 23.29
N LYS A 324 4.67 -8.80 23.14
CA LYS A 324 5.50 -9.68 22.30
C LYS A 324 5.47 -9.26 20.84
N LEU A 325 4.29 -8.89 20.33
CA LEU A 325 4.12 -8.44 18.95
C LEU A 325 4.75 -7.05 18.72
N ASP A 326 4.63 -6.12 19.67
CA ASP A 326 5.25 -4.79 19.64
C ASP A 326 6.79 -4.88 19.59
N ILE A 327 7.38 -5.77 20.39
CA ILE A 327 8.83 -6.02 20.36
C ILE A 327 9.24 -6.53 18.96
N SER A 328 8.53 -7.52 18.42
CA SER A 328 8.84 -8.06 17.10
C SER A 328 8.70 -7.03 15.98
N GLN A 329 7.69 -6.14 16.08
CA GLN A 329 7.53 -5.03 15.14
C GLN A 329 8.71 -4.06 15.17
N LYS A 330 9.09 -3.63 16.39
CA LYS A 330 10.21 -2.70 16.58
C LYS A 330 11.53 -3.29 16.09
N ASP A 331 11.75 -4.58 16.30
CA ASP A 331 12.94 -5.28 15.81
C ASP A 331 12.92 -5.38 14.28
N MET A 332 11.82 -5.78 13.67
CA MET A 332 11.66 -5.84 12.22
C MET A 332 11.90 -4.45 11.58
N TYR A 333 11.37 -3.38 12.16
CA TYR A 333 11.53 -2.03 11.61
C TYR A 333 12.96 -1.46 11.73
N ARG A 334 13.84 -2.09 12.49
CA ARG A 334 15.28 -1.76 12.49
C ARG A 334 16.01 -2.36 11.29
N HIS A 335 15.41 -3.31 10.57
CA HIS A 335 16.01 -4.09 9.49
C HIS A 335 15.23 -3.98 8.18
N THR A 336 14.72 -2.77 7.85
CA THR A 336 13.83 -2.52 6.71
C THR A 336 14.54 -2.41 5.36
N GLY A 337 15.86 -2.53 5.32
CA GLY A 337 16.63 -2.31 4.10
C GLY A 337 16.71 -3.52 3.16
N VAL A 338 16.35 -4.72 3.64
CA VAL A 338 16.40 -5.96 2.85
C VAL A 338 15.22 -6.02 1.88
N GLU A 339 15.49 -6.43 0.65
CA GLU A 339 14.47 -6.59 -0.37
C GLU A 339 13.69 -7.90 -0.16
N LEU A 340 12.38 -7.84 -0.39
CA LEU A 340 11.51 -9.01 -0.23
C LEU A 340 11.98 -10.19 -1.10
N LYS A 341 12.44 -9.94 -2.33
CA LYS A 341 12.92 -10.99 -3.24
C LYS A 341 14.15 -11.74 -2.70
N ASP A 342 15.12 -11.02 -2.13
CA ASP A 342 16.31 -11.66 -1.54
C ASP A 342 15.92 -12.59 -0.38
N PHE A 343 14.96 -12.17 0.41
CA PHE A 343 14.39 -12.97 1.48
C PHE A 343 13.64 -14.21 0.94
N LEU A 344 12.81 -14.05 -0.11
CA LEU A 344 12.06 -15.14 -0.72
C LEU A 344 13.01 -16.18 -1.34
N ASN A 345 14.02 -15.72 -2.08
CA ASN A 345 15.04 -16.62 -2.65
C ASN A 345 15.70 -17.45 -1.55
N TYR A 346 16.10 -16.83 -0.44
CA TYR A 346 16.70 -17.53 0.69
C TYR A 346 15.77 -18.62 1.26
N THR A 347 14.49 -18.31 1.48
CA THR A 347 13.54 -19.30 2.05
C THR A 347 13.24 -20.42 1.07
N ASN A 348 13.11 -20.12 -0.22
CA ASN A 348 12.87 -21.10 -1.27
C ASN A 348 14.05 -22.07 -1.40
N GLU A 349 15.29 -21.56 -1.44
CA GLU A 349 16.51 -22.38 -1.49
C GLU A 349 16.65 -23.25 -0.24
N ARG A 350 16.46 -22.67 0.95
CA ARG A 350 16.68 -23.35 2.23
C ARG A 350 15.67 -24.49 2.47
N TYR A 351 14.42 -24.31 2.07
CA TYR A 351 13.34 -25.25 2.38
C TYR A 351 12.83 -26.02 1.16
N GLY A 352 13.40 -25.78 0.00
CA GLY A 352 12.98 -26.43 -1.25
C GLY A 352 11.57 -26.02 -1.67
N PHE A 353 11.17 -24.78 -1.36
CA PHE A 353 9.88 -24.28 -1.80
C PHE A 353 9.87 -24.11 -3.33
N PRO A 354 8.74 -24.42 -4.02
CA PRO A 354 8.60 -24.04 -5.41
C PRO A 354 8.83 -22.54 -5.60
N GLU A 355 9.36 -22.14 -6.75
CA GLU A 355 9.70 -20.74 -7.03
C GLU A 355 8.47 -19.81 -6.94
N ASP A 356 7.30 -20.33 -7.29
CA ASP A 356 6.00 -19.66 -7.27
C ASP A 356 5.22 -19.84 -5.95
N ALA A 357 5.79 -20.51 -4.94
CA ALA A 357 5.11 -20.76 -3.68
C ALA A 357 5.16 -19.56 -2.75
N ILE A 358 4.00 -19.19 -2.20
CA ILE A 358 3.90 -18.21 -1.12
C ILE A 358 3.35 -18.90 0.14
N PHE A 359 3.96 -18.61 1.27
CA PHE A 359 3.51 -19.08 2.59
C PHE A 359 2.78 -17.98 3.39
N ARG A 360 2.46 -16.85 2.74
CA ARG A 360 1.79 -15.68 3.29
C ARG A 360 0.58 -15.35 2.44
N SER A 361 -0.60 -15.32 3.05
CA SER A 361 -1.85 -15.05 2.32
C SER A 361 -2.33 -13.60 2.43
N LEU A 362 -1.59 -12.76 3.13
CA LEU A 362 -2.04 -11.43 3.51
C LEU A 362 -0.92 -10.40 3.50
N VAL A 363 -1.22 -9.24 2.92
CA VAL A 363 -0.48 -7.98 3.16
C VAL A 363 -1.33 -7.08 4.06
N PHE A 364 -0.74 -6.57 5.11
CA PHE A 364 -1.35 -5.60 6.01
C PHE A 364 -0.61 -4.27 6.00
N THR A 365 -1.27 -3.22 5.58
CA THR A 365 -0.75 -1.85 5.60
C THR A 365 -1.59 -1.00 6.55
N TYR A 366 -0.93 -0.22 7.38
CA TYR A 366 -1.54 0.74 8.28
C TYR A 366 -1.03 2.14 7.97
N GLN A 367 -1.89 2.98 7.44
CA GLN A 367 -1.58 4.34 6.99
C GLN A 367 -2.53 5.34 7.68
N PRO A 368 -2.36 5.62 8.98
CA PRO A 368 -3.32 6.41 9.75
C PRO A 368 -3.29 7.91 9.44
N TYR A 369 -2.43 8.33 8.51
CA TYR A 369 -2.24 9.73 8.20
C TYR A 369 -2.87 10.07 6.85
N PHE A 370 -3.97 10.78 6.94
CA PHE A 370 -4.45 11.64 5.87
C PHE A 370 -4.17 13.07 6.34
N THR A 371 -3.19 13.73 5.75
CA THR A 371 -2.91 15.11 6.13
C THR A 371 -3.94 16.02 5.49
N THR A 372 -4.98 16.34 6.23
CA THR A 372 -5.89 17.44 5.91
C THR A 372 -5.33 18.79 6.41
N GLU A 373 -4.15 18.81 7.02
CA GLU A 373 -3.52 20.03 7.49
C GLU A 373 -3.13 20.92 6.31
N GLY A 374 -3.83 22.05 6.20
CA GLY A 374 -3.68 22.98 5.09
C GLY A 374 -4.36 22.57 3.79
N VAL A 375 -5.26 21.57 3.82
CA VAL A 375 -6.15 21.22 2.73
C VAL A 375 -7.44 22.06 2.87
N GLU A 376 -7.84 22.75 1.81
CA GLU A 376 -9.01 23.62 1.79
C GLU A 376 -10.20 22.96 1.08
N LEU A 377 -9.95 22.16 0.02
CA LEU A 377 -10.99 21.42 -0.68
C LEU A 377 -11.63 20.36 0.22
N LYS A 378 -12.95 20.30 0.21
CA LYS A 378 -13.67 19.18 0.83
C LYS A 378 -13.77 18.05 -0.16
N PHE A 379 -13.11 16.95 0.14
CA PHE A 379 -13.13 15.78 -0.73
C PHE A 379 -13.02 14.46 0.03
N LYS A 380 -13.35 13.37 -0.66
CA LYS A 380 -13.02 12.00 -0.28
C LYS A 380 -12.07 11.41 -1.29
N ALA A 381 -10.99 10.80 -0.82
CA ALA A 381 -10.04 10.13 -1.68
C ALA A 381 -10.10 8.61 -1.47
N ASN A 382 -10.32 7.87 -2.56
CA ASN A 382 -10.45 6.42 -2.54
C ASN A 382 -9.55 5.79 -3.61
N HIS A 383 -8.98 4.64 -3.29
CA HIS A 383 -8.30 3.83 -4.29
C HIS A 383 -9.31 3.21 -5.27
N VAL A 384 -8.99 3.22 -6.56
CA VAL A 384 -9.77 2.53 -7.60
C VAL A 384 -9.16 1.14 -7.83
N ASN A 385 -9.97 0.09 -7.74
CA ASN A 385 -9.47 -1.27 -7.91
C ASN A 385 -9.02 -1.54 -9.35
N THR A 386 -7.74 -1.85 -9.56
CA THR A 386 -7.20 -2.25 -10.88
C THR A 386 -7.71 -3.62 -11.36
N GLY A 387 -8.37 -4.37 -10.51
CA GLY A 387 -8.76 -5.76 -10.78
C GLY A 387 -7.67 -6.78 -10.54
N TYR A 388 -6.49 -6.37 -10.07
CA TYR A 388 -5.34 -7.25 -9.83
C TYR A 388 -4.79 -7.06 -8.42
N ALA A 389 -4.34 -8.16 -7.80
CA ALA A 389 -3.64 -8.16 -6.52
C ALA A 389 -2.55 -9.24 -6.50
N PHE A 390 -1.43 -8.98 -5.85
CA PHE A 390 -0.31 -9.92 -5.72
C PHE A 390 -0.57 -11.05 -4.73
N GLN A 391 -1.32 -10.76 -3.68
CA GLN A 391 -1.61 -11.73 -2.62
C GLN A 391 -3.09 -12.03 -2.59
N PRO A 392 -3.46 -13.18 -1.99
CA PRO A 392 -4.88 -13.54 -1.79
C PRO A 392 -5.67 -12.44 -1.06
N LEU A 393 -5.03 -11.70 -0.18
CA LEU A 393 -5.63 -10.55 0.52
C LEU A 393 -4.62 -9.41 0.71
N TYR A 394 -5.02 -8.19 0.37
CA TYR A 394 -4.39 -6.95 0.78
C TYR A 394 -5.38 -6.17 1.65
N LEU A 395 -5.01 -5.93 2.91
CA LEU A 395 -5.76 -5.09 3.85
C LEU A 395 -5.01 -3.79 4.07
N ASN A 396 -5.60 -2.67 3.67
CA ASN A 396 -5.09 -1.35 3.99
C ASN A 396 -6.04 -0.65 4.96
N LEU A 397 -5.53 -0.21 6.10
CA LEU A 397 -6.26 0.62 7.05
C LEU A 397 -5.82 2.07 6.88
N MET A 398 -6.69 2.92 6.37
CA MET A 398 -6.40 4.33 6.12
C MET A 398 -7.66 5.22 6.26
N PRO A 399 -7.51 6.51 6.57
CA PRO A 399 -8.61 7.46 6.44
C PRO A 399 -8.87 7.79 4.96
N HIS A 400 -10.13 8.00 4.60
CA HIS A 400 -10.53 8.48 3.27
C HIS A 400 -10.86 9.98 3.27
N ASP A 401 -11.08 10.55 4.45
CA ASP A 401 -11.44 11.94 4.66
C ASP A 401 -10.95 12.44 6.02
N GLY A 402 -11.28 13.67 6.37
CA GLY A 402 -10.93 14.30 7.66
C GLY A 402 -11.85 13.98 8.83
N SER A 403 -12.77 13.02 8.72
CA SER A 403 -13.78 12.71 9.75
C SER A 403 -13.20 12.07 11.03
N GLY A 404 -11.98 11.54 10.95
CA GLY A 404 -11.37 10.72 12.00
C GLY A 404 -11.75 9.24 11.92
N ASP A 405 -12.64 8.86 10.97
CA ASP A 405 -12.91 7.46 10.65
C ASP A 405 -11.70 6.81 9.99
N LEU A 406 -11.51 5.50 10.20
CA LEU A 406 -10.64 4.69 9.37
C LEU A 406 -11.48 3.80 8.46
N TYR A 407 -10.91 3.45 7.33
CA TYR A 407 -11.52 2.51 6.40
C TYR A 407 -10.61 1.30 6.26
N ALA A 408 -11.22 0.12 6.34
CA ALA A 408 -10.56 -1.14 6.03
C ALA A 408 -10.82 -1.45 4.55
N ASP A 409 -9.82 -1.16 3.72
CA ASP A 409 -9.85 -1.43 2.29
C ASP A 409 -9.30 -2.83 2.05
N TYR A 410 -10.19 -3.76 1.76
CA TYR A 410 -9.86 -5.13 1.41
C TYR A 410 -9.81 -5.29 -0.10
N LEU A 411 -8.66 -5.69 -0.61
CA LEU A 411 -8.48 -6.15 -1.98
C LEU A 411 -8.21 -7.65 -1.93
N TYR A 412 -9.05 -8.48 -2.52
CA TYR A 412 -9.00 -9.92 -2.33
C TYR A 412 -9.25 -10.72 -3.61
N SER A 413 -8.53 -11.82 -3.76
CA SER A 413 -8.75 -12.76 -4.86
C SER A 413 -9.99 -13.61 -4.60
N HIS A 414 -10.91 -13.67 -5.58
CA HIS A 414 -12.12 -14.50 -5.48
C HIS A 414 -11.82 -15.99 -5.45
N SER A 415 -10.66 -16.42 -5.94
CA SER A 415 -10.24 -17.82 -5.90
C SER A 415 -9.98 -18.32 -4.48
N TYR A 416 -9.71 -17.39 -3.54
CA TYR A 416 -9.31 -17.73 -2.17
C TYR A 416 -10.26 -17.23 -1.10
N LEU A 417 -10.93 -16.10 -1.33
CA LEU A 417 -11.75 -15.42 -0.34
C LEU A 417 -13.07 -14.97 -0.95
N ASP A 418 -14.08 -14.83 -0.11
CA ASP A 418 -15.33 -14.16 -0.43
C ASP A 418 -15.62 -13.02 0.53
N GLY A 419 -16.49 -12.11 0.11
CA GLY A 419 -16.82 -10.90 0.88
C GLY A 419 -17.47 -11.20 2.23
N GLU A 420 -18.20 -12.29 2.38
CA GLU A 420 -18.86 -12.67 3.64
C GLU A 420 -17.83 -13.16 4.67
N ASN A 421 -16.84 -13.94 4.24
CA ASN A 421 -15.73 -14.31 5.12
C ASN A 421 -14.91 -13.11 5.57
N LEU A 422 -14.73 -12.12 4.69
CA LEU A 422 -14.05 -10.87 5.05
C LEU A 422 -14.86 -10.03 6.03
N LYS A 423 -16.18 -9.96 5.91
CA LYS A 423 -17.04 -9.27 6.89
C LYS A 423 -16.94 -9.95 8.26
N ARG A 424 -16.98 -11.29 8.32
CA ARG A 424 -16.79 -12.05 9.56
C ARG A 424 -15.42 -11.80 10.18
N PHE A 425 -14.37 -11.78 9.37
CA PHE A 425 -13.03 -11.43 9.83
C PHE A 425 -12.99 -10.00 10.39
N HIS A 426 -13.58 -9.04 9.71
CA HIS A 426 -13.65 -7.65 10.17
C HIS A 426 -14.38 -7.53 11.52
N GLU A 427 -15.55 -8.17 11.64
CA GLU A 427 -16.31 -8.21 12.91
C GLU A 427 -15.50 -8.84 14.03
N PHE A 428 -14.84 -9.98 13.77
CA PHE A 428 -13.94 -10.61 14.73
C PHE A 428 -12.82 -9.65 15.14
N MET A 429 -12.16 -9.01 14.18
CA MET A 429 -11.05 -8.08 14.44
C MET A 429 -11.48 -6.97 15.41
N MET A 430 -12.62 -6.32 15.14
CA MET A 430 -13.12 -5.25 15.99
C MET A 430 -13.52 -5.75 17.40
N LYS A 431 -14.28 -6.85 17.48
CA LYS A 431 -14.69 -7.44 18.77
C LYS A 431 -13.48 -7.85 19.59
N PHE A 432 -12.51 -8.54 18.99
CA PHE A 432 -11.30 -9.04 19.64
C PHE A 432 -10.45 -7.89 20.21
N ILE A 433 -10.24 -6.82 19.44
CA ILE A 433 -9.48 -5.66 19.92
C ILE A 433 -10.19 -4.99 21.11
N LEU A 434 -11.46 -4.69 20.97
CA LEU A 434 -12.22 -3.99 22.02
C LEU A 434 -12.34 -4.83 23.31
N ALA A 435 -12.66 -6.12 23.18
CA ALA A 435 -12.71 -7.04 24.31
C ALA A 435 -11.35 -7.19 25.02
N GLY A 436 -10.26 -7.21 24.23
CA GLY A 436 -8.90 -7.28 24.77
C GLY A 436 -8.46 -5.99 25.48
N ILE A 437 -8.89 -4.82 24.99
CA ILE A 437 -8.65 -3.53 25.67
C ILE A 437 -9.37 -3.49 27.01
N GLU A 438 -10.62 -3.99 27.07
CA GLU A 438 -11.42 -4.05 28.29
C GLU A 438 -10.90 -5.10 29.29
N ASN A 439 -10.36 -6.22 28.80
CA ASN A 439 -9.93 -7.37 29.60
C ASN A 439 -8.49 -7.80 29.23
N PRO A 440 -7.47 -6.98 29.50
CA PRO A 440 -6.09 -7.20 29.03
C PRO A 440 -5.42 -8.46 29.61
N GLU A 441 -5.90 -8.96 30.75
CA GLU A 441 -5.40 -10.19 31.40
C GLU A 441 -6.04 -11.47 30.84
N LYS A 442 -7.08 -11.36 30.01
CA LYS A 442 -7.71 -12.51 29.39
C LYS A 442 -6.80 -13.12 28.34
N THR A 443 -6.76 -14.46 28.28
CA THR A 443 -5.93 -15.15 27.28
C THR A 443 -6.45 -14.92 25.85
N VAL A 444 -5.54 -15.00 24.88
CA VAL A 444 -5.90 -14.92 23.46
C VAL A 444 -6.96 -15.97 23.11
N ASP A 445 -6.79 -17.23 23.56
CA ASP A 445 -7.79 -18.29 23.33
C ASP A 445 -9.14 -17.98 23.99
N GLY A 446 -9.12 -17.40 25.19
CA GLY A 446 -10.34 -16.98 25.88
C GLY A 446 -11.09 -15.88 25.12
N LEU A 447 -10.37 -14.91 24.54
CA LEU A 447 -10.96 -13.86 23.71
C LEU A 447 -11.46 -14.42 22.36
N VAL A 448 -10.73 -15.35 21.75
CA VAL A 448 -11.18 -16.04 20.52
C VAL A 448 -12.50 -16.75 20.74
N ALA A 449 -12.66 -17.47 21.88
CA ALA A 449 -13.89 -18.20 22.19
C ALA A 449 -15.10 -17.27 22.40
N GLU A 450 -14.89 -16.01 22.78
CA GLU A 450 -15.99 -15.03 22.92
C GLU A 450 -16.32 -14.29 21.63
N CYS A 451 -15.33 -14.06 20.77
CA CYS A 451 -15.47 -13.17 19.61
C CYS A 451 -15.86 -13.91 18.34
N MET A 452 -15.69 -15.22 18.28
CA MET A 452 -16.09 -16.09 17.16
C MET A 452 -17.48 -16.69 17.34
#